data_54a0a4da93455c7223835ac3cb1bf4ca
#
_entry.id   54a0a4da93455c7223835ac3cb1bf4ca
#
_cell.length_a   1.000
_cell.length_b   1.000
_cell.length_c   1.000
_cell.angle_alpha   90.00
_cell.angle_beta   90.00
_cell.angle_gamma   90.00
#
_symmetry.space_group_name_H-M   'P 1'
#
loop_
_entity.id
_entity.type
_entity.pdbx_description
1 polymer ?
#
loop_
_entity_poly.entity_id
_entity_poly.type
_entity_poly.pdbx_seq_one_letter_code
_entity_poly.pdbx_strand_id
1 'polypeptide(L)'
;MNKQTQKLFTDLLSLPTAPYKEGAVSAFIQAFAKKRGLTLKADKYGNLVVRYTHGKDPKPVALTAHMDHPGFEVLEATGRDLKARWLGGCDPNHFPGSRVTLIDGDEQLSGRVTSALGDGKVFEIRAQKALSGVEGVFGYWGLKPVEIDGDLFRTKGADNLASCAAILAVLDKLQKEKAEADLWGVFTRAEEVGLVGAGGIVAAKTVPKKVPLIVLETSMELPGAEIGNGPVIRVGDRMSVFDPKVEYAVHTLAQELEQRNKGFQF
;
A
#
# COMPACT_ATOMS: atom_id res chain seq x y z
N MET A 1 6.36 15.51 -10.89
CA MET A 1 5.91 14.18 -11.43
C MET A 1 5.29 14.39 -12.81
N ASN A 2 5.55 13.50 -13.81
CA ASN A 2 4.92 13.61 -15.12
C ASN A 2 3.44 13.16 -15.08
N LYS A 3 2.63 13.61 -16.07
CA LYS A 3 1.17 13.33 -16.12
C LYS A 3 0.82 11.84 -16.09
N GLN A 4 1.64 10.98 -16.70
CA GLN A 4 1.37 9.54 -16.74
C GLN A 4 1.61 8.89 -15.36
N THR A 5 2.69 9.24 -14.69
CA THR A 5 2.97 8.78 -13.32
C THR A 5 1.90 9.31 -12.37
N GLN A 6 1.51 10.58 -12.49
CA GLN A 6 0.44 11.16 -11.69
C GLN A 6 -0.89 10.39 -11.86
N LYS A 7 -1.24 10.06 -13.12
CA LYS A 7 -2.43 9.26 -13.40
C LYS A 7 -2.35 7.87 -12.76
N LEU A 8 -1.19 7.19 -12.85
CA LEU A 8 -0.98 5.88 -12.23
C LEU A 8 -1.21 5.93 -10.71
N PHE A 9 -0.63 6.94 -10.05
CA PHE A 9 -0.86 7.16 -8.62
C PHE A 9 -2.33 7.42 -8.32
N THR A 10 -2.97 8.36 -9.02
CA THR A 10 -4.38 8.68 -8.79
C THR A 10 -5.28 7.45 -8.99
N ASP A 11 -5.07 6.70 -10.06
CA ASP A 11 -5.88 5.51 -10.35
C ASP A 11 -5.73 4.45 -9.24
N LEU A 12 -4.50 4.14 -8.82
CA LEU A 12 -4.26 3.11 -7.80
C LEU A 12 -4.73 3.54 -6.41
N LEU A 13 -4.42 4.76 -5.97
CA LEU A 13 -4.76 5.25 -4.64
C LEU A 13 -6.27 5.51 -4.47
N SER A 14 -7.01 5.57 -5.56
CA SER A 14 -8.48 5.70 -5.52
C SER A 14 -9.19 4.36 -5.31
N LEU A 15 -8.51 3.23 -5.46
CA LEU A 15 -9.13 1.92 -5.34
C LEU A 15 -9.58 1.62 -3.91
N PRO A 16 -10.69 0.89 -3.74
CA PRO A 16 -11.08 0.37 -2.45
C PRO A 16 -10.15 -0.75 -2.01
N THR A 17 -9.73 -0.71 -0.75
CA THR A 17 -8.97 -1.78 -0.11
C THR A 17 -9.14 -1.74 1.40
N ALA A 18 -8.85 -2.84 2.06
CA ALA A 18 -8.69 -3.02 3.50
C ALA A 18 -7.93 -4.35 3.70
N PRO A 19 -7.46 -4.68 4.91
CA PRO A 19 -6.88 -5.98 5.18
C PRO A 19 -7.80 -7.12 4.74
N TYR A 20 -7.28 -8.08 3.98
CA TYR A 20 -7.99 -9.20 3.34
C TYR A 20 -8.96 -8.82 2.21
N LYS A 21 -9.08 -7.54 1.86
CA LYS A 21 -9.99 -7.01 0.83
C LYS A 21 -9.24 -6.27 -0.29
N GLU A 22 -8.04 -6.74 -0.63
CA GLU A 22 -7.13 -6.10 -1.59
C GLU A 22 -7.48 -6.44 -3.06
N GLY A 23 -8.64 -7.04 -3.32
CA GLY A 23 -9.01 -7.54 -4.65
C GLY A 23 -8.93 -6.51 -5.77
N ALA A 24 -9.40 -5.28 -5.55
CA ALA A 24 -9.35 -4.21 -6.55
C ALA A 24 -7.91 -3.79 -6.87
N VAL A 25 -7.07 -3.63 -5.85
CA VAL A 25 -5.65 -3.29 -6.00
C VAL A 25 -4.89 -4.41 -6.70
N SER A 26 -5.12 -5.66 -6.29
CA SER A 26 -4.56 -6.85 -6.91
C SER A 26 -4.91 -6.93 -8.40
N ALA A 27 -6.19 -6.74 -8.76
CA ALA A 27 -6.64 -6.75 -10.14
C ALA A 27 -5.98 -5.64 -10.98
N PHE A 28 -5.83 -4.45 -10.42
CA PHE A 28 -5.14 -3.34 -11.08
C PHE A 28 -3.67 -3.67 -11.38
N ILE A 29 -2.93 -4.22 -10.40
CA ILE A 29 -1.53 -4.62 -10.56
C ILE A 29 -1.40 -5.72 -11.62
N GLN A 30 -2.28 -6.71 -11.62
CA GLN A 30 -2.31 -7.77 -12.61
C GLN A 30 -2.56 -7.24 -14.03
N ALA A 31 -3.55 -6.35 -14.18
CA ALA A 31 -3.84 -5.69 -15.46
C ALA A 31 -2.67 -4.81 -15.94
N PHE A 32 -2.02 -4.11 -15.01
CA PHE A 32 -0.81 -3.32 -15.29
C PHE A 32 0.32 -4.19 -15.84
N ALA A 33 0.63 -5.30 -15.18
CA ALA A 33 1.68 -6.24 -15.59
C ALA A 33 1.37 -6.86 -16.96
N LYS A 34 0.14 -7.34 -17.15
CA LYS A 34 -0.32 -7.94 -18.43
C LYS A 34 -0.19 -6.95 -19.59
N LYS A 35 -0.64 -5.70 -19.40
CA LYS A 35 -0.57 -4.66 -20.45
C LYS A 35 0.86 -4.36 -20.89
N ARG A 36 1.86 -4.59 -20.03
CA ARG A 36 3.27 -4.31 -20.28
C ARG A 36 4.11 -5.53 -20.63
N GLY A 37 3.49 -6.71 -20.69
CA GLY A 37 4.22 -7.96 -20.94
C GLY A 37 5.21 -8.31 -19.82
N LEU A 38 4.97 -7.83 -18.59
CA LEU A 38 5.79 -8.16 -17.42
C LEU A 38 5.42 -9.55 -16.89
N THR A 39 6.40 -10.26 -16.35
CA THR A 39 6.14 -11.53 -15.68
C THR A 39 5.37 -11.28 -14.39
N LEU A 40 4.27 -12.00 -14.20
CA LEU A 40 3.43 -11.92 -13.01
C LEU A 40 3.28 -13.30 -12.38
N LYS A 41 3.43 -13.37 -11.06
CA LYS A 41 3.12 -14.56 -10.26
C LYS A 41 2.32 -14.14 -9.04
N ALA A 42 1.33 -14.95 -8.66
CA ALA A 42 0.67 -14.87 -7.37
C ALA A 42 1.12 -16.07 -6.52
N ASP A 43 1.32 -15.86 -5.23
CA ASP A 43 1.55 -16.95 -4.30
C ASP A 43 0.22 -17.46 -3.71
N LYS A 44 0.29 -18.55 -2.95
CA LYS A 44 -0.90 -19.15 -2.31
C LYS A 44 -1.55 -18.28 -1.23
N TYR A 45 -0.88 -17.21 -0.80
CA TYR A 45 -1.40 -16.24 0.16
C TYR A 45 -2.02 -15.02 -0.53
N GLY A 46 -1.94 -14.96 -1.87
CA GLY A 46 -2.47 -13.87 -2.68
C GLY A 46 -1.54 -12.66 -2.81
N ASN A 47 -0.29 -12.77 -2.35
CA ASN A 47 0.73 -11.78 -2.68
C ASN A 47 1.06 -11.84 -4.18
N LEU A 48 1.43 -10.70 -4.75
CA LEU A 48 1.82 -10.61 -6.16
C LEU A 48 3.30 -10.31 -6.31
N VAL A 49 3.93 -10.92 -7.31
CA VAL A 49 5.26 -10.59 -7.77
C VAL A 49 5.19 -10.23 -9.24
N VAL A 50 5.53 -8.99 -9.55
CA VAL A 50 5.67 -8.49 -10.92
C VAL A 50 7.16 -8.30 -11.20
N ARG A 51 7.68 -8.98 -12.23
CA ARG A 51 9.11 -8.93 -12.53
C ARG A 51 9.36 -8.36 -13.90
N TYR A 52 10.30 -7.44 -13.97
CA TYR A 52 10.96 -6.98 -15.16
C TYR A 52 12.38 -7.52 -15.19
N THR A 53 12.82 -8.09 -16.32
CA THR A 53 14.22 -8.49 -16.51
C THR A 53 14.64 -8.20 -17.94
N HIS A 54 15.78 -7.54 -18.11
CA HIS A 54 16.37 -7.21 -19.38
C HIS A 54 17.88 -7.04 -19.24
N GLY A 55 18.66 -7.45 -20.25
CA GLY A 55 20.13 -7.38 -20.24
C GLY A 55 20.79 -8.75 -20.16
N LYS A 56 22.15 -8.77 -20.15
CA LYS A 56 22.91 -10.00 -20.26
C LYS A 56 22.99 -10.80 -18.96
N ASP A 57 23.14 -10.12 -17.81
CA ASP A 57 23.24 -10.78 -16.49
C ASP A 57 22.92 -9.78 -15.37
N PRO A 58 21.70 -9.17 -15.37
CA PRO A 58 21.35 -8.21 -14.36
C PRO A 58 21.18 -8.87 -13.01
N LYS A 59 21.74 -8.24 -11.97
CA LYS A 59 21.57 -8.72 -10.61
C LYS A 59 20.18 -8.37 -10.11
N PRO A 60 19.44 -9.34 -9.53
CA PRO A 60 18.08 -9.09 -9.06
C PRO A 60 18.04 -8.22 -7.80
N VAL A 61 17.07 -7.32 -7.77
CA VAL A 61 16.68 -6.54 -6.60
C VAL A 61 15.15 -6.60 -6.48
N ALA A 62 14.63 -6.68 -5.25
CA ALA A 62 13.20 -6.64 -4.98
C ALA A 62 12.83 -5.35 -4.23
N LEU A 63 11.74 -4.72 -4.65
CA LEU A 63 11.06 -3.65 -3.93
C LEU A 63 9.72 -4.19 -3.43
N THR A 64 9.38 -3.95 -2.17
CA THR A 64 8.11 -4.42 -1.62
C THR A 64 7.29 -3.32 -0.98
N ALA A 65 5.97 -3.43 -1.10
CA ALA A 65 4.96 -2.61 -0.44
C ALA A 65 3.68 -3.42 -0.24
N HIS A 66 2.83 -3.02 0.72
CA HIS A 66 1.57 -3.70 0.94
C HIS A 66 0.39 -3.04 0.20
N MET A 67 -0.63 -3.86 -0.12
CA MET A 67 -1.78 -3.49 -0.93
C MET A 67 -2.99 -3.04 -0.11
N ASP A 68 -2.99 -3.27 1.18
CA ASP A 68 -4.03 -2.84 2.09
C ASP A 68 -3.72 -1.47 2.72
N HIS A 69 -4.70 -0.89 3.34
CA HIS A 69 -4.60 0.21 4.31
C HIS A 69 -5.62 -0.04 5.42
N PRO A 70 -5.56 0.64 6.58
CA PRO A 70 -6.52 0.45 7.66
C PRO A 70 -7.95 0.57 7.17
N GLY A 71 -8.80 -0.35 7.60
CA GLY A 71 -10.21 -0.39 7.22
C GLY A 71 -11.02 -1.23 8.19
N PHE A 72 -12.21 -1.66 7.79
CA PHE A 72 -13.08 -2.46 8.62
C PHE A 72 -13.89 -3.48 7.81
N GLU A 73 -14.30 -4.52 8.48
CA GLU A 73 -15.31 -5.47 8.01
C GLU A 73 -16.64 -5.24 8.72
N VAL A 74 -17.75 -5.47 8.01
CA VAL A 74 -19.09 -5.44 8.60
C VAL A 74 -19.41 -6.81 9.17
N LEU A 75 -19.77 -6.85 10.46
CA LEU A 75 -20.08 -8.07 11.19
C LEU A 75 -21.58 -8.37 11.18
N GLU A 76 -22.40 -7.35 11.40
CA GLU A 76 -23.85 -7.43 11.53
C GLU A 76 -24.52 -6.25 10.85
N ALA A 77 -25.72 -6.43 10.32
CA ALA A 77 -26.55 -5.38 9.75
C ALA A 77 -28.02 -5.56 10.15
N THR A 78 -28.63 -4.50 10.62
CA THR A 78 -30.07 -4.43 10.88
C THR A 78 -30.62 -3.18 10.19
N GLY A 79 -31.13 -3.35 8.97
CA GLY A 79 -31.51 -2.22 8.15
C GLY A 79 -30.28 -1.36 7.79
N ARG A 80 -30.26 -0.13 8.28
CA ARG A 80 -29.17 0.83 8.06
C ARG A 80 -28.15 0.85 9.19
N ASP A 81 -28.40 0.15 10.28
CA ASP A 81 -27.52 0.09 11.42
C ASP A 81 -26.60 -1.12 11.31
N LEU A 82 -25.30 -0.84 11.30
CA LEU A 82 -24.26 -1.81 11.08
C LEU A 82 -23.35 -1.88 12.29
N LYS A 83 -22.86 -3.07 12.60
CA LYS A 83 -21.78 -3.30 13.54
C LYS A 83 -20.56 -3.72 12.76
N ALA A 84 -19.44 -3.07 12.97
CA ALA A 84 -18.21 -3.27 12.21
C ALA A 84 -17.01 -3.49 13.14
N ARG A 85 -15.99 -4.16 12.64
CA ARG A 85 -14.71 -4.34 13.32
C ARG A 85 -13.60 -3.69 12.53
N TRP A 86 -12.83 -2.82 13.18
CA TRP A 86 -11.67 -2.17 12.61
C TRP A 86 -10.50 -3.14 12.47
N LEU A 87 -9.80 -3.05 11.36
CA LEU A 87 -8.63 -3.81 10.98
C LEU A 87 -7.48 -2.84 10.73
N GLY A 88 -6.42 -2.94 11.50
CA GLY A 88 -5.27 -2.05 11.45
C GLY A 88 -5.16 -1.13 12.67
N GLY A 89 -4.17 -0.23 12.64
CA GLY A 89 -3.96 0.78 13.65
C GLY A 89 -4.93 1.96 13.50
N CYS A 90 -5.53 2.42 14.62
CA CYS A 90 -6.27 3.67 14.66
C CYS A 90 -6.45 4.13 16.12
N ASP A 91 -6.38 5.44 16.35
CA ASP A 91 -6.80 6.01 17.63
C ASP A 91 -8.33 5.92 17.74
N PRO A 92 -8.88 5.28 18.80
CA PRO A 92 -10.32 5.17 19.00
C PRO A 92 -11.06 6.51 19.04
N ASN A 93 -10.40 7.59 19.41
CA ASN A 93 -10.97 8.93 19.44
C ASN A 93 -11.39 9.46 18.05
N HIS A 94 -10.88 8.87 16.99
CA HIS A 94 -11.25 9.24 15.62
C HIS A 94 -12.57 8.61 15.15
N PHE A 95 -13.13 7.62 15.88
CA PHE A 95 -14.33 6.91 15.43
C PHE A 95 -15.63 7.74 15.55
N PRO A 96 -15.97 8.30 16.71
CA PRO A 96 -17.29 8.92 16.89
C PRO A 96 -17.55 10.07 15.90
N GLY A 97 -18.64 9.97 15.14
CA GLY A 97 -19.05 11.00 14.17
C GLY A 97 -18.29 10.99 12.83
N SER A 98 -17.26 10.17 12.67
CA SER A 98 -16.48 10.09 11.45
C SER A 98 -17.29 9.55 10.28
N ARG A 99 -16.98 10.05 9.08
CA ARG A 99 -17.51 9.51 7.84
C ARG A 99 -16.75 8.27 7.45
N VAL A 100 -17.47 7.30 6.91
CA VAL A 100 -16.91 6.08 6.34
C VAL A 100 -17.44 5.83 4.95
N THR A 101 -16.66 5.13 4.16
CA THR A 101 -17.04 4.56 2.87
C THR A 101 -17.22 3.06 3.06
N LEU A 102 -18.36 2.53 2.60
CA LEU A 102 -18.69 1.11 2.59
C LEU A 102 -18.62 0.60 1.16
N ILE A 103 -18.12 -0.59 0.98
CA ILE A 103 -18.07 -1.32 -0.29
C ILE A 103 -18.94 -2.57 -0.14
N ASP A 104 -20.00 -2.64 -0.95
CA ASP A 104 -20.95 -3.75 -1.03
C ASP A 104 -20.99 -4.23 -2.48
N GLY A 105 -20.19 -5.26 -2.79
CA GLY A 105 -19.94 -5.67 -4.17
C GLY A 105 -19.33 -4.55 -5.00
N ASP A 106 -20.02 -4.15 -6.07
CA ASP A 106 -19.60 -3.04 -6.94
C ASP A 106 -20.12 -1.67 -6.46
N GLU A 107 -20.90 -1.64 -5.39
CA GLU A 107 -21.52 -0.43 -4.90
C GLU A 107 -20.68 0.23 -3.80
N GLN A 108 -20.57 1.55 -3.90
CA GLN A 108 -19.95 2.37 -2.89
C GLN A 108 -21.00 3.21 -2.18
N LEU A 109 -21.07 3.06 -0.85
CA LEU A 109 -22.03 3.73 0.01
C LEU A 109 -21.31 4.60 1.03
N SER A 110 -21.97 5.64 1.50
CA SER A 110 -21.49 6.42 2.63
C SER A 110 -22.14 5.96 3.94
N GLY A 111 -21.42 6.14 5.04
CA GLY A 111 -21.93 5.94 6.39
C GLY A 111 -21.30 6.92 7.38
N ARG A 112 -21.81 6.89 8.59
CA ARG A 112 -21.25 7.66 9.71
C ARG A 112 -21.15 6.76 10.94
N VAL A 113 -20.01 6.80 11.59
CA VAL A 113 -19.83 6.12 12.88
C VAL A 113 -20.68 6.80 13.95
N THR A 114 -21.49 6.01 14.63
CA THR A 114 -22.40 6.48 15.69
C THR A 114 -21.86 6.24 17.07
N SER A 115 -21.15 5.13 17.28
CA SER A 115 -20.53 4.80 18.57
C SER A 115 -19.29 3.92 18.38
N ALA A 116 -18.39 3.94 19.36
CA ALA A 116 -17.32 2.97 19.50
C ALA A 116 -17.60 2.09 20.71
N LEU A 117 -17.35 0.80 20.61
CA LEU A 117 -17.65 -0.20 21.64
C LEU A 117 -16.34 -0.80 22.20
N GLY A 118 -16.31 -0.98 23.50
CA GLY A 118 -15.19 -1.64 24.19
C GLY A 118 -13.84 -0.93 23.98
N ASP A 119 -12.87 -1.64 23.40
CA ASP A 119 -11.53 -1.15 23.12
C ASP A 119 -11.44 -0.24 21.86
N GLY A 120 -12.59 0.13 21.30
CA GLY A 120 -12.70 0.95 20.09
C GLY A 120 -12.49 0.20 18.79
N LYS A 121 -12.16 -1.09 18.81
CA LYS A 121 -12.03 -1.89 17.58
C LYS A 121 -13.36 -2.32 17.00
N VAL A 122 -14.40 -2.40 17.81
CA VAL A 122 -15.78 -2.64 17.38
C VAL A 122 -16.55 -1.34 17.47
N PHE A 123 -17.34 -1.02 16.45
CA PHE A 123 -18.08 0.25 16.37
C PHE A 123 -19.35 0.09 15.57
N GLU A 124 -20.24 1.05 15.71
CA GLU A 124 -21.51 1.10 15.01
C GLU A 124 -21.50 2.16 13.91
N ILE A 125 -22.16 1.86 12.81
CA ILE A 125 -22.28 2.74 11.63
C ILE A 125 -23.75 2.89 11.28
N ARG A 126 -24.16 4.11 10.99
CA ARG A 126 -25.40 4.41 10.28
C ARG A 126 -25.09 4.58 8.81
N ALA A 127 -25.47 3.59 7.99
CA ALA A 127 -25.28 3.61 6.55
C ALA A 127 -26.31 4.50 5.84
N GLN A 128 -25.95 4.99 4.66
CA GLN A 128 -26.84 5.79 3.81
C GLN A 128 -28.12 5.01 3.43
N LYS A 129 -28.00 3.71 3.14
CA LYS A 129 -29.10 2.79 2.86
C LYS A 129 -28.89 1.46 3.58
N ALA A 130 -29.93 0.63 3.65
CA ALA A 130 -29.83 -0.72 4.15
C ALA A 130 -28.96 -1.59 3.24
N LEU A 131 -28.19 -2.50 3.84
CA LEU A 131 -27.44 -3.52 3.11
C LEU A 131 -28.32 -4.75 2.89
N SER A 132 -28.07 -5.49 1.81
CA SER A 132 -28.73 -6.77 1.52
C SER A 132 -28.14 -7.93 2.32
N GLY A 133 -26.93 -7.79 2.83
CA GLY A 133 -26.18 -8.76 3.63
C GLY A 133 -24.92 -8.15 4.18
N VAL A 134 -24.07 -8.95 4.81
CA VAL A 134 -22.78 -8.50 5.36
C VAL A 134 -21.60 -9.22 4.72
N GLU A 135 -21.86 -10.30 4.01
CA GLU A 135 -20.79 -11.10 3.40
C GLU A 135 -19.99 -10.30 2.40
N GLY A 136 -18.68 -10.20 2.64
CA GLY A 136 -17.78 -9.46 1.78
C GLY A 136 -17.82 -7.95 1.95
N VAL A 137 -18.77 -7.39 2.69
CA VAL A 137 -18.89 -5.95 2.92
C VAL A 137 -17.74 -5.46 3.81
N PHE A 138 -17.08 -4.43 3.37
CA PHE A 138 -15.98 -3.78 4.09
C PHE A 138 -16.01 -2.27 3.89
N GLY A 139 -15.14 -1.57 4.57
CA GLY A 139 -15.03 -0.14 4.36
C GLY A 139 -13.79 0.46 4.96
N TYR A 140 -13.70 1.77 4.85
CA TYR A 140 -12.58 2.57 5.29
C TYR A 140 -13.04 4.00 5.59
N TRP A 141 -12.13 4.85 6.08
CA TRP A 141 -12.44 6.26 6.32
C TRP A 141 -12.95 6.97 5.06
N GLY A 142 -14.03 7.70 5.19
CA GLY A 142 -14.69 8.46 4.12
C GLY A 142 -13.91 9.72 3.72
N LEU A 143 -12.62 9.57 3.44
CA LEU A 143 -11.72 10.62 2.97
C LEU A 143 -11.78 10.72 1.45
N LYS A 144 -11.39 11.88 0.91
CA LYS A 144 -11.17 12.01 -0.53
C LYS A 144 -10.10 11.00 -0.96
N PRO A 145 -10.33 10.21 -2.01
CA PRO A 145 -9.36 9.22 -2.45
C PRO A 145 -8.00 9.82 -2.77
N VAL A 146 -8.00 10.92 -3.52
CA VAL A 146 -6.79 11.66 -3.90
C VAL A 146 -7.12 13.15 -4.01
N GLU A 147 -6.25 13.99 -3.50
CA GLU A 147 -6.27 15.44 -3.65
C GLU A 147 -4.85 15.95 -3.89
N ILE A 148 -4.67 16.73 -4.95
CA ILE A 148 -3.38 17.33 -5.30
C ILE A 148 -3.48 18.82 -5.00
N ASP A 149 -2.60 19.31 -4.14
CA ASP A 149 -2.54 20.70 -3.69
C ASP A 149 -1.09 21.19 -3.81
N GLY A 150 -0.78 21.84 -4.92
CA GLY A 150 0.58 22.20 -5.28
C GLY A 150 1.47 20.97 -5.41
N ASP A 151 2.48 20.87 -4.56
CA ASP A 151 3.42 19.75 -4.50
C ASP A 151 2.98 18.64 -3.51
N LEU A 152 1.87 18.87 -2.79
CA LEU A 152 1.33 17.90 -1.84
C LEU A 152 0.36 16.94 -2.51
N PHE A 153 0.52 15.68 -2.19
CA PHE A 153 -0.35 14.59 -2.62
C PHE A 153 -1.05 14.01 -1.39
N ARG A 154 -2.32 14.40 -1.17
CA ARG A 154 -3.13 13.91 -0.06
C ARG A 154 -3.99 12.75 -0.52
N THR A 155 -4.03 11.68 0.23
CA THR A 155 -4.80 10.47 -0.12
C THR A 155 -5.26 9.71 1.12
N LYS A 156 -6.31 8.91 0.95
CA LYS A 156 -6.79 8.00 1.99
C LYS A 156 -5.84 6.83 2.28
N GLY A 157 -4.92 6.53 1.37
CA GLY A 157 -4.08 5.33 1.41
C GLY A 157 -2.64 5.62 0.96
N ALA A 158 -2.01 6.71 1.50
CA ALA A 158 -0.58 6.91 1.29
C ALA A 158 0.18 5.68 1.78
N ASP A 159 -0.17 5.22 2.98
CA ASP A 159 0.19 3.95 3.56
C ASP A 159 -0.74 2.84 3.03
N ASN A 160 -0.28 1.92 2.20
CA ASN A 160 1.04 1.93 1.51
C ASN A 160 0.85 1.85 -0.02
N LEU A 161 -0.32 2.29 -0.52
CA LEU A 161 -0.62 2.30 -1.96
C LEU A 161 0.28 3.28 -2.73
N ALA A 162 0.81 4.33 -2.07
CA ALA A 162 1.76 5.23 -2.71
C ALA A 162 3.06 4.50 -3.08
N SER A 163 3.57 3.66 -2.19
CA SER A 163 4.75 2.82 -2.46
C SER A 163 4.45 1.76 -3.53
N CYS A 164 3.26 1.17 -3.53
CA CYS A 164 2.82 0.29 -4.62
C CYS A 164 2.86 1.02 -5.97
N ALA A 165 2.33 2.25 -6.03
CA ALA A 165 2.35 3.07 -7.24
C ALA A 165 3.78 3.43 -7.67
N ALA A 166 4.67 3.71 -6.71
CA ALA A 166 6.09 3.98 -6.99
C ALA A 166 6.79 2.78 -7.61
N ILE A 167 6.58 1.57 -7.08
CA ILE A 167 7.11 0.32 -7.66
C ILE A 167 6.62 0.15 -9.10
N LEU A 168 5.31 0.32 -9.33
CA LEU A 168 4.74 0.21 -10.68
C LEU A 168 5.31 1.27 -11.63
N ALA A 169 5.55 2.50 -11.16
CA ALA A 169 6.14 3.56 -11.97
C ALA A 169 7.57 3.23 -12.39
N VAL A 170 8.38 2.64 -11.50
CA VAL A 170 9.74 2.19 -11.81
C VAL A 170 9.70 1.04 -12.83
N LEU A 171 8.84 0.05 -12.64
CA LEU A 171 8.66 -1.06 -13.60
C LEU A 171 8.24 -0.55 -14.99
N ASP A 172 7.32 0.44 -15.05
CA ASP A 172 6.89 1.07 -16.31
C ASP A 172 8.06 1.80 -17.01
N LYS A 173 8.85 2.51 -16.24
CA LYS A 173 10.03 3.23 -16.74
C LYS A 173 11.05 2.25 -17.31
N LEU A 174 11.47 1.25 -16.54
CA LEU A 174 12.43 0.24 -16.99
C LEU A 174 11.98 -0.48 -18.26
N GLN A 175 10.69 -0.86 -18.34
CA GLN A 175 10.11 -1.52 -19.48
C GLN A 175 10.13 -0.64 -20.74
N LYS A 176 9.84 0.65 -20.61
CA LYS A 176 9.85 1.60 -21.74
C LYS A 176 11.25 1.89 -22.25
N GLU A 177 12.18 2.09 -21.33
CA GLU A 177 13.56 2.43 -21.63
C GLU A 177 14.39 1.21 -22.04
N LYS A 178 13.86 -0.01 -21.85
CA LYS A 178 14.59 -1.28 -22.02
C LYS A 178 15.92 -1.26 -21.27
N ALA A 179 15.89 -0.68 -20.06
CA ALA A 179 17.07 -0.55 -19.22
C ALA A 179 17.55 -1.92 -18.75
N GLU A 180 18.87 -2.14 -18.69
CA GLU A 180 19.42 -3.38 -18.14
C GLU A 180 19.15 -3.45 -16.63
N ALA A 181 18.25 -4.35 -16.21
CA ALA A 181 17.85 -4.56 -14.83
C ALA A 181 17.10 -5.88 -14.64
N ASP A 182 17.10 -6.38 -13.39
CA ASP A 182 16.21 -7.43 -12.91
C ASP A 182 15.50 -6.92 -11.64
N LEU A 183 14.33 -6.33 -11.82
CA LEU A 183 13.54 -5.75 -10.75
C LEU A 183 12.31 -6.60 -10.45
N TRP A 184 12.13 -6.92 -9.18
CA TRP A 184 10.97 -7.62 -8.63
C TRP A 184 10.12 -6.63 -7.83
N GLY A 185 8.93 -6.32 -8.30
CA GLY A 185 7.91 -5.62 -7.51
C GLY A 185 7.11 -6.65 -6.72
N VAL A 186 7.19 -6.60 -5.40
CA VAL A 186 6.53 -7.53 -4.48
C VAL A 186 5.41 -6.79 -3.76
N PHE A 187 4.17 -7.23 -3.94
CA PHE A 187 2.99 -6.59 -3.39
C PHE A 187 2.34 -7.53 -2.38
N THR A 188 2.40 -7.17 -1.11
CA THR A 188 1.95 -8.01 -0.01
C THR A 188 0.54 -7.66 0.45
N ARG A 189 -0.10 -8.56 1.19
CA ARG A 189 -1.46 -8.43 1.72
C ARG A 189 -1.47 -8.32 3.23
N ALA A 190 -2.52 -7.70 3.75
CA ALA A 190 -2.87 -7.71 5.16
C ALA A 190 -1.67 -7.39 6.09
N GLU A 191 -0.92 -6.34 5.74
CA GLU A 191 0.17 -5.81 6.55
C GLU A 191 -0.35 -5.25 7.86
N GLU A 192 -1.41 -4.46 7.80
CA GLU A 192 -2.03 -3.70 8.87
C GLU A 192 -2.55 -4.56 10.05
N VAL A 193 -2.68 -5.85 9.81
CA VAL A 193 -3.15 -6.83 10.81
C VAL A 193 -2.08 -7.85 11.20
N GLY A 194 -0.80 -7.48 11.05
CA GLY A 194 0.33 -8.26 11.54
C GLY A 194 1.20 -8.90 10.47
N LEU A 195 1.48 -8.19 9.37
CA LEU A 195 2.45 -8.59 8.34
C LEU A 195 2.14 -9.96 7.69
N VAL A 196 0.83 -10.31 7.57
CA VAL A 196 0.38 -11.65 7.12
C VAL A 196 0.96 -12.01 5.76
N GLY A 197 0.90 -11.08 4.80
CA GLY A 197 1.44 -11.28 3.46
C GLY A 197 2.96 -11.44 3.45
N ALA A 198 3.68 -10.62 4.22
CA ALA A 198 5.13 -10.72 4.34
C ALA A 198 5.55 -12.09 4.95
N GLY A 199 4.85 -12.57 5.99
CA GLY A 199 5.00 -13.92 6.52
C GLY A 199 4.76 -14.98 5.44
N GLY A 200 3.75 -14.77 4.58
CA GLY A 200 3.44 -15.63 3.45
C GLY A 200 4.58 -15.71 2.41
N ILE A 201 5.19 -14.57 2.06
CA ILE A 201 6.37 -14.49 1.17
C ILE A 201 7.51 -15.35 1.69
N VAL A 202 7.81 -15.25 2.99
CA VAL A 202 8.88 -16.04 3.65
C VAL A 202 8.54 -17.52 3.65
N ALA A 203 7.32 -17.88 4.07
CA ALA A 203 6.87 -19.28 4.16
C ALA A 203 6.83 -19.97 2.79
N ALA A 204 6.38 -19.28 1.74
CA ALA A 204 6.32 -19.78 0.37
C ALA A 204 7.66 -19.70 -0.37
N LYS A 205 8.66 -19.01 0.20
CA LYS A 205 9.94 -18.71 -0.47
C LYS A 205 9.72 -18.04 -1.84
N THR A 206 8.72 -17.16 -1.91
CA THR A 206 8.28 -16.48 -3.15
C THR A 206 9.40 -15.61 -3.72
N VAL A 207 10.17 -14.97 -2.84
CA VAL A 207 11.41 -14.25 -3.19
C VAL A 207 12.61 -15.08 -2.69
N PRO A 208 13.57 -15.43 -3.57
CA PRO A 208 14.76 -16.17 -3.15
C PRO A 208 15.61 -15.40 -2.14
N LYS A 209 16.15 -16.06 -1.12
CA LYS A 209 16.94 -15.43 -0.04
C LYS A 209 18.14 -14.59 -0.52
N LYS A 210 18.68 -14.89 -1.70
CA LYS A 210 19.80 -14.14 -2.28
C LYS A 210 19.41 -12.84 -2.97
N VAL A 211 18.12 -12.57 -3.14
CA VAL A 211 17.62 -11.33 -3.75
C VAL A 211 17.50 -10.29 -2.65
N PRO A 212 18.26 -9.18 -2.69
CA PRO A 212 18.08 -8.07 -1.78
C PRO A 212 16.65 -7.55 -1.85
N LEU A 213 16.02 -7.34 -0.70
CA LEU A 213 14.67 -6.84 -0.58
C LEU A 213 14.69 -5.47 0.11
N ILE A 214 14.18 -4.45 -0.58
CA ILE A 214 14.04 -3.09 -0.05
C ILE A 214 12.56 -2.86 0.19
N VAL A 215 12.21 -2.56 1.44
CA VAL A 215 10.85 -2.22 1.85
C VAL A 215 10.61 -0.75 1.59
N LEU A 216 9.57 -0.44 0.82
CA LEU A 216 9.05 0.91 0.67
C LEU A 216 7.86 1.06 1.61
N GLU A 217 7.98 2.02 2.53
CA GLU A 217 6.99 2.25 3.56
C GLU A 217 6.74 3.74 3.76
N THR A 218 5.57 4.10 4.27
CA THR A 218 5.30 5.46 4.71
C THR A 218 5.52 5.57 6.22
N SER A 219 5.81 6.76 6.69
CA SER A 219 5.94 7.03 8.12
C SER A 219 5.28 8.34 8.49
N MET A 220 4.99 8.51 9.76
CA MET A 220 4.59 9.80 10.29
C MET A 220 5.74 10.81 10.13
N GLU A 221 5.39 12.08 9.98
CA GLU A 221 6.35 13.16 10.08
C GLU A 221 6.93 13.22 11.50
N LEU A 222 8.25 13.23 11.60
CA LEU A 222 9.00 13.24 12.83
C LEU A 222 10.18 14.21 12.69
N PRO A 223 10.78 14.70 13.78
CA PRO A 223 12.05 15.44 13.69
C PRO A 223 13.11 14.64 12.95
N GLY A 224 13.66 15.21 11.88
CA GLY A 224 14.61 14.55 10.98
C GLY A 224 13.97 13.68 9.88
N ALA A 225 12.63 13.66 9.78
CA ALA A 225 11.87 12.96 8.74
C ALA A 225 10.70 13.85 8.31
N GLU A 226 10.97 14.97 7.67
CA GLU A 226 10.01 16.04 7.37
C GLU A 226 9.47 15.90 5.94
N ILE A 227 8.19 16.21 5.76
CA ILE A 227 7.55 16.24 4.44
C ILE A 227 8.21 17.31 3.56
N GLY A 228 8.61 16.93 2.35
CA GLY A 228 9.24 17.81 1.37
C GLY A 228 10.75 17.65 1.28
N ASN A 229 11.41 17.07 2.27
CA ASN A 229 12.87 16.90 2.30
C ASN A 229 13.35 15.60 1.61
N GLY A 230 12.47 14.94 0.88
CA GLY A 230 12.79 13.73 0.13
C GLY A 230 12.56 12.42 0.91
N PRO A 231 12.88 11.27 0.30
CA PRO A 231 12.74 9.97 0.95
C PRO A 231 13.62 9.82 2.18
N VAL A 232 13.11 9.16 3.22
CA VAL A 232 13.87 8.81 4.42
C VAL A 232 14.54 7.46 4.22
N ILE A 233 15.86 7.39 4.38
CA ILE A 233 16.61 6.13 4.36
C ILE A 233 16.82 5.69 5.80
N ARG A 234 16.19 4.56 6.16
CA ARG A 234 16.19 4.01 7.51
C ARG A 234 17.20 2.88 7.63
N VAL A 235 17.86 2.80 8.76
CA VAL A 235 18.83 1.73 9.11
C VAL A 235 18.19 0.61 9.92
N GLY A 236 16.96 0.79 10.34
CA GLY A 236 16.20 -0.16 11.13
C GLY A 236 14.79 0.34 11.41
N ASP A 237 14.02 -0.50 12.07
CA ASP A 237 12.68 -0.20 12.55
C ASP A 237 12.51 -0.63 14.02
N ARG A 238 11.27 -0.62 14.52
CA ARG A 238 10.96 -1.03 15.89
C ARG A 238 11.35 -2.47 16.22
N MET A 239 11.40 -3.34 15.21
CA MET A 239 11.54 -4.79 15.38
C MET A 239 12.90 -5.32 14.97
N SER A 240 13.61 -4.61 14.07
CA SER A 240 14.82 -5.14 13.44
C SER A 240 15.81 -4.06 13.00
N VAL A 241 17.06 -4.45 12.85
CA VAL A 241 18.11 -3.68 12.16
C VAL A 241 18.24 -4.27 10.75
N PHE A 242 18.38 -3.41 9.75
CA PHE A 242 18.43 -3.84 8.36
C PHE A 242 19.80 -4.41 7.98
N ASP A 243 19.87 -5.11 6.85
CA ASP A 243 21.12 -5.69 6.35
C ASP A 243 22.11 -4.55 5.99
N PRO A 244 23.29 -4.46 6.65
CA PRO A 244 24.20 -3.34 6.48
C PRO A 244 24.79 -3.23 5.08
N LYS A 245 24.82 -4.31 4.29
CA LYS A 245 25.32 -4.25 2.90
C LYS A 245 24.29 -3.64 1.98
N VAL A 246 23.01 -3.95 2.18
CA VAL A 246 21.92 -3.36 1.40
C VAL A 246 21.74 -1.89 1.80
N GLU A 247 21.76 -1.60 3.10
CA GLU A 247 21.68 -0.24 3.63
C GLU A 247 22.82 0.63 3.07
N TYR A 248 24.08 0.18 3.15
CA TYR A 248 25.23 0.88 2.61
C TYR A 248 25.09 1.19 1.12
N ALA A 249 24.61 0.22 0.32
CA ALA A 249 24.39 0.44 -1.11
C ALA A 249 23.32 1.49 -1.39
N VAL A 250 22.20 1.46 -0.65
CA VAL A 250 21.11 2.45 -0.76
C VAL A 250 21.61 3.85 -0.32
N HIS A 251 22.33 3.92 0.80
CA HIS A 251 22.88 5.15 1.32
C HIS A 251 23.88 5.79 0.34
N THR A 252 24.82 4.99 -0.20
CA THR A 252 25.80 5.48 -1.19
C THR A 252 25.10 6.04 -2.43
N LEU A 253 24.09 5.32 -2.94
CA LEU A 253 23.30 5.80 -4.09
C LEU A 253 22.56 7.11 -3.76
N ALA A 254 22.01 7.22 -2.56
CA ALA A 254 21.33 8.44 -2.12
C ALA A 254 22.30 9.63 -2.07
N GLN A 255 23.50 9.46 -1.51
CA GLN A 255 24.53 10.50 -1.48
C GLN A 255 24.93 10.96 -2.89
N GLU A 256 25.08 10.02 -3.83
CA GLU A 256 25.35 10.35 -5.24
C GLU A 256 24.21 11.14 -5.89
N LEU A 257 22.96 10.82 -5.55
CA LEU A 257 21.78 11.53 -6.06
C LEU A 257 21.60 12.90 -5.39
N GLU A 258 21.96 13.04 -4.12
CA GLU A 258 21.91 14.30 -3.39
C GLU A 258 22.84 15.35 -4.03
N GLN A 259 24.04 14.94 -4.47
CA GLN A 259 24.95 15.80 -5.24
C GLN A 259 24.33 16.32 -6.55
N ARG A 260 23.21 15.70 -7.00
CA ARG A 260 22.42 16.11 -8.17
C ARG A 260 21.15 16.88 -7.79
N ASN A 261 21.10 17.52 -6.62
CA ASN A 261 19.94 18.25 -6.07
C ASN A 261 18.67 17.38 -5.89
N LYS A 262 18.85 16.16 -5.40
CA LYS A 262 17.76 15.25 -5.00
C LYS A 262 17.84 15.05 -3.49
N GLY A 263 17.04 15.77 -2.71
CA GLY A 263 17.07 15.66 -1.25
C GLY A 263 16.75 14.25 -0.75
N PHE A 264 17.47 13.81 0.28
CA PHE A 264 17.24 12.59 1.05
C PHE A 264 17.37 12.90 2.54
N GLN A 265 16.74 12.07 3.36
CA GLN A 265 16.84 12.13 4.83
C GLN A 265 17.37 10.78 5.35
N PHE A 266 18.15 10.83 6.43
CA PHE A 266 18.83 9.67 7.01
C PHE A 266 18.49 9.52 8.49
#